data_84141155c726390444bb4176afa96281
#
_entry.id   84141155c726390444bb4176afa96281
#
_cell.length_a   1.000
_cell.length_b   1.000
_cell.length_c   1.000
_cell.angle_alpha   90.00
_cell.angle_beta   90.00
_cell.angle_gamma   90.00
#
_symmetry.space_group_name_H-M   'P 1'
#
loop_
_entity.id
_entity.type
_entity.pdbx_description
1 polymer ?
#
loop_
_entity_poly.entity_id
_entity_poly.type
_entity_poly.pdbx_seq_one_letter_code
_entity_poly.pdbx_strand_id
1 'polypeptide(L)'
;INDLIKSYIEEPKTIILAVMPARTDIEADMALELIKRYDPEGKRTIGILTKVDLMNVNTDICDYLQNNVSRDLQLNYGYYAVRNRTTQETQTMSVIDGFKTEKEFFKNHMSYGSLIGMGKSRLGIPNMTNKISDILVKNIKKSLPHILTKVNERLLALTHEFDKLGNPLPETDEAKTAFTHNLLTNFTRSLCDALNNRGSQHDAGRSIKEI
;
A
#
# COMPACT_ATOMS: atom_id res chain seq x y z
N ILE A 1 18.97 5.96 10.82
CA ILE A 1 18.54 4.81 9.97
C ILE A 1 17.40 4.07 10.62
N ASN A 2 17.49 3.67 11.90
CA ASN A 2 16.44 2.91 12.58
C ASN A 2 15.10 3.67 12.61
N ASP A 3 15.11 4.98 12.88
CA ASP A 3 13.89 5.79 12.90
C ASP A 3 13.23 5.90 11.53
N LEU A 4 14.04 5.94 10.46
CA LEU A 4 13.54 5.91 9.09
C LEU A 4 12.87 4.58 8.76
N ILE A 5 13.52 3.45 9.08
CA ILE A 5 12.94 2.12 8.89
C ILE A 5 11.62 2.01 9.66
N LYS A 6 11.62 2.43 10.93
CA LYS A 6 10.45 2.42 11.80
C LYS A 6 9.28 3.18 11.20
N SER A 7 9.48 4.40 10.70
CA SER A 7 8.41 5.22 10.11
C SER A 7 7.69 4.54 8.92
N TYR A 8 8.40 3.69 8.17
CA TYR A 8 7.78 2.93 7.08
C TYR A 8 7.13 1.63 7.52
N ILE A 9 7.76 0.86 8.43
CA ILE A 9 7.22 -0.43 8.87
C ILE A 9 6.07 -0.32 9.87
N GLU A 10 5.90 0.83 10.52
CA GLU A 10 4.71 1.14 11.34
C GLU A 10 3.43 1.29 10.49
N GLU A 11 3.55 1.70 9.23
CA GLU A 11 2.40 1.87 8.34
C GLU A 11 1.77 0.50 7.99
N PRO A 12 0.50 0.23 8.36
CA PRO A 12 -0.12 -1.09 8.21
C PRO A 12 -0.25 -1.58 6.77
N LYS A 13 -0.18 -0.70 5.79
CA LYS A 13 -0.29 -1.02 4.36
C LYS A 13 1.05 -1.35 3.71
N THR A 14 2.16 -1.11 4.41
CA THR A 14 3.50 -1.37 3.90
C THR A 14 3.78 -2.87 3.86
N ILE A 15 4.26 -3.37 2.72
CA ILE A 15 4.79 -4.73 2.58
C ILE A 15 6.24 -4.71 3.05
N ILE A 16 6.60 -5.62 3.92
CA ILE A 16 7.94 -5.74 4.49
C ILE A 16 8.71 -6.84 3.76
N LEU A 17 9.88 -6.49 3.23
CA LEU A 17 10.85 -7.44 2.70
C LEU A 17 11.99 -7.60 3.69
N ALA A 18 11.99 -8.70 4.44
CA ALA A 18 13.03 -9.00 5.42
C ALA A 18 14.17 -9.76 4.75
N VAL A 19 15.25 -9.05 4.46
CA VAL A 19 16.42 -9.60 3.74
C VAL A 19 17.47 -10.02 4.75
N MET A 20 17.72 -11.32 4.86
CA MET A 20 18.61 -11.94 5.83
C MET A 20 19.61 -12.85 5.14
N PRO A 21 20.87 -12.95 5.61
CA PRO A 21 21.84 -13.89 5.09
C PRO A 21 21.56 -15.30 5.67
N ALA A 22 21.39 -16.30 4.81
CA ALA A 22 21.09 -17.68 5.21
C ALA A 22 22.21 -18.37 5.99
N ARG A 23 23.45 -17.88 5.88
CA ARG A 23 24.63 -18.50 6.54
C ARG A 23 24.78 -18.14 8.03
N THR A 24 24.06 -17.14 8.50
CA THR A 24 24.06 -16.72 9.91
C THR A 24 22.86 -17.31 10.63
N ASP A 25 22.84 -17.20 11.95
CA ASP A 25 21.67 -17.56 12.74
C ASP A 25 20.51 -16.61 12.36
N ILE A 26 19.54 -17.15 11.61
CA ILE A 26 18.39 -16.39 11.12
C ILE A 26 17.53 -15.90 12.30
N GLU A 27 17.45 -16.70 13.38
CA GLU A 27 16.62 -16.37 14.55
C GLU A 27 17.16 -15.18 15.35
N ALA A 28 18.46 -14.95 15.29
CA ALA A 28 19.13 -13.82 15.92
C ALA A 28 19.24 -12.59 15.01
N ASP A 29 18.69 -12.63 13.79
CA ASP A 29 18.77 -11.50 12.85
C ASP A 29 17.87 -10.35 13.31
N MET A 30 18.40 -9.12 13.27
CA MET A 30 17.69 -7.90 13.64
C MET A 30 16.40 -7.70 12.81
N ALA A 31 16.35 -8.18 11.57
CA ALA A 31 15.16 -8.10 10.74
C ALA A 31 14.00 -8.90 11.35
N LEU A 32 14.26 -10.08 11.93
CA LEU A 32 13.23 -10.86 12.62
C LEU A 32 12.77 -10.22 13.92
N GLU A 33 13.66 -9.57 14.65
CA GLU A 33 13.28 -8.81 15.85
C GLU A 33 12.31 -7.66 15.49
N LEU A 34 12.60 -6.94 14.41
CA LEU A 34 11.71 -5.90 13.92
C LEU A 34 10.35 -6.45 13.43
N ILE A 35 10.35 -7.61 12.77
CA ILE A 35 9.12 -8.27 12.33
C ILE A 35 8.27 -8.64 13.54
N LYS A 36 8.83 -9.30 14.54
CA LYS A 36 8.13 -9.69 15.77
C LYS A 36 7.48 -8.49 16.45
N ARG A 37 8.08 -7.32 16.35
CA ARG A 37 7.57 -6.08 16.96
C ARG A 37 6.48 -5.39 16.13
N TYR A 38 6.62 -5.32 14.80
CA TYR A 38 5.77 -4.52 13.93
C TYR A 38 4.78 -5.32 13.06
N ASP A 39 5.04 -6.62 12.89
CA ASP A 39 4.17 -7.56 12.18
C ASP A 39 4.16 -8.93 12.87
N PRO A 40 3.77 -9.01 14.17
CA PRO A 40 3.88 -10.23 14.99
C PRO A 40 3.12 -11.42 14.42
N GLU A 41 2.13 -11.20 13.56
CA GLU A 41 1.38 -12.25 12.88
C GLU A 41 1.95 -12.61 11.49
N GLY A 42 3.04 -11.97 11.06
CA GLY A 42 3.69 -12.19 9.77
C GLY A 42 2.78 -11.97 8.56
N LYS A 43 1.76 -11.12 8.67
CA LYS A 43 0.71 -10.97 7.63
C LYS A 43 1.15 -10.20 6.39
N ARG A 44 2.13 -9.32 6.54
CA ARG A 44 2.59 -8.40 5.48
C ARG A 44 4.09 -8.52 5.18
N THR A 45 4.74 -9.51 5.77
CA THR A 45 6.17 -9.74 5.65
C THR A 45 6.49 -10.90 4.71
N ILE A 46 7.54 -10.74 3.91
CA ILE A 46 8.18 -11.76 3.09
C ILE A 46 9.60 -11.92 3.58
N GLY A 47 10.03 -13.14 3.93
CA GLY A 47 11.41 -13.45 4.25
C GLY A 47 12.22 -13.68 2.97
N ILE A 48 13.40 -13.10 2.87
CA ILE A 48 14.31 -13.29 1.74
C ILE A 48 15.66 -13.74 2.29
N LEU A 49 16.00 -14.99 2.02
CA LEU A 49 17.23 -15.62 2.47
C LEU A 49 18.28 -15.54 1.35
N THR A 50 19.30 -14.73 1.59
CA THR A 50 20.40 -14.49 0.65
C THR A 50 21.63 -15.32 1.00
N LYS A 51 22.62 -15.36 0.11
CA LYS A 51 23.91 -16.05 0.32
C LYS A 51 23.75 -17.54 0.65
N VAL A 52 22.77 -18.19 0.10
CA VAL A 52 22.52 -19.63 0.28
C VAL A 52 23.64 -20.50 -0.30
N ASP A 53 24.42 -19.97 -1.24
CA ASP A 53 25.62 -20.57 -1.80
C ASP A 53 26.84 -20.56 -0.86
N LEU A 54 26.78 -19.80 0.21
CA LEU A 54 27.85 -19.67 1.21
C LEU A 54 27.53 -20.45 2.50
N MET A 55 26.49 -21.26 2.52
CA MET A 55 26.13 -22.10 3.66
C MET A 55 27.13 -23.26 3.83
N ASN A 56 27.24 -23.77 5.04
CA ASN A 56 28.08 -24.92 5.32
C ASN A 56 27.54 -26.18 4.64
N VAL A 57 28.42 -27.10 4.31
CA VAL A 57 28.06 -28.42 3.79
C VAL A 57 27.14 -29.11 4.79
N ASN A 58 26.06 -29.74 4.34
CA ASN A 58 25.04 -30.42 5.15
C ASN A 58 24.14 -29.49 5.97
N THR A 59 24.16 -28.16 5.72
CA THR A 59 23.15 -27.25 6.26
C THR A 59 22.23 -26.77 5.15
N ASP A 60 20.95 -26.64 5.41
CA ASP A 60 19.98 -26.07 4.46
C ASP A 60 18.93 -25.25 5.18
N ILE A 61 18.09 -24.59 4.40
CA ILE A 61 16.99 -23.74 4.88
C ILE A 61 15.62 -24.28 4.44
N CYS A 62 15.52 -25.57 4.20
CA CYS A 62 14.30 -26.21 3.70
C CYS A 62 13.11 -25.98 4.64
N ASP A 63 13.31 -26.00 5.95
CA ASP A 63 12.25 -25.76 6.93
C ASP A 63 11.69 -24.35 6.80
N TYR A 64 12.52 -23.33 6.60
CA TYR A 64 12.08 -21.96 6.33
C TYR A 64 11.32 -21.85 5.01
N LEU A 65 11.83 -22.51 3.95
CA LEU A 65 11.18 -22.49 2.64
C LEU A 65 9.81 -23.19 2.66
N GLN A 66 9.65 -24.21 3.49
CA GLN A 66 8.38 -24.90 3.70
C GLN A 66 7.49 -24.20 4.73
N ASN A 67 7.99 -23.17 5.39
CA ASN A 67 7.34 -22.48 6.52
C ASN A 67 7.08 -23.43 7.71
N ASN A 68 7.93 -24.46 7.85
CA ASN A 68 7.90 -25.45 8.92
C ASN A 68 8.84 -25.02 10.07
N VAL A 69 8.65 -23.82 10.55
CA VAL A 69 9.41 -23.17 11.62
C VAL A 69 8.50 -22.89 12.80
N SER A 70 9.08 -22.48 13.93
CA SER A 70 8.32 -22.09 15.12
C SER A 70 7.27 -21.01 14.75
N ARG A 71 6.14 -20.99 15.47
CA ARG A 71 4.99 -20.16 15.16
C ARG A 71 5.32 -18.67 15.07
N ASP A 72 6.24 -18.20 15.87
CA ASP A 72 6.72 -16.80 15.91
C ASP A 72 7.63 -16.41 14.74
N LEU A 73 8.08 -17.40 13.95
CA LEU A 73 8.86 -17.23 12.72
C LEU A 73 8.05 -17.49 11.45
N GLN A 74 6.82 -17.99 11.59
CA GLN A 74 5.97 -18.24 10.43
C GLN A 74 5.53 -16.93 9.77
N LEU A 75 5.74 -16.85 8.46
CA LEU A 75 5.32 -15.72 7.64
C LEU A 75 4.19 -16.13 6.69
N ASN A 76 3.16 -15.32 6.59
CA ASN A 76 2.02 -15.60 5.72
C ASN A 76 2.42 -15.73 4.24
N TYR A 77 3.40 -14.94 3.81
CA TYR A 77 3.96 -15.01 2.46
C TYR A 77 5.16 -15.96 2.36
N GLY A 78 5.67 -16.45 3.50
CA GLY A 78 6.77 -17.38 3.62
C GLY A 78 8.14 -16.79 3.30
N TYR A 79 9.11 -17.68 3.16
CA TYR A 79 10.51 -17.36 2.89
C TYR A 79 10.89 -17.72 1.47
N TYR A 80 11.77 -16.94 0.86
CA TYR A 80 12.32 -17.14 -0.48
C TYR A 80 13.83 -17.19 -0.40
N ALA A 81 14.44 -18.18 -1.04
CA ALA A 81 15.89 -18.28 -1.16
C ALA A 81 16.36 -17.68 -2.47
N VAL A 82 17.41 -16.87 -2.40
CA VAL A 82 18.01 -16.23 -3.57
C VAL A 82 19.53 -16.35 -3.56
N ARG A 83 20.10 -16.55 -4.75
CA ARG A 83 21.54 -16.53 -4.99
C ARG A 83 21.89 -15.33 -5.87
N ASN A 84 22.46 -14.31 -5.28
CA ASN A 84 22.93 -13.15 -6.02
C ASN A 84 24.27 -13.48 -6.72
N ARG A 85 24.57 -12.75 -7.79
CA ARG A 85 25.87 -12.78 -8.43
C ARG A 85 26.96 -12.36 -7.44
N THR A 86 28.10 -13.04 -7.48
CA THR A 86 29.29 -12.65 -6.74
C THR A 86 29.90 -11.37 -7.31
N THR A 87 30.84 -10.74 -6.60
CA THR A 87 31.53 -9.54 -7.09
C THR A 87 32.25 -9.80 -8.42
N GLN A 88 32.84 -10.97 -8.61
CA GLN A 88 33.48 -11.35 -9.86
C GLN A 88 32.46 -11.58 -10.98
N GLU A 89 31.37 -12.33 -10.71
CA GLU A 89 30.29 -12.57 -11.67
C GLU A 89 29.62 -11.26 -12.10
N THR A 90 29.54 -10.26 -11.23
CA THR A 90 28.93 -8.95 -11.57
C THR A 90 29.73 -8.22 -12.66
N GLN A 91 31.04 -8.43 -12.75
CA GLN A 91 31.90 -7.79 -13.76
C GLN A 91 31.82 -8.49 -15.11
N THR A 92 31.51 -9.77 -15.15
CA THR A 92 31.62 -10.62 -16.36
C THR A 92 30.27 -11.16 -16.85
N MET A 93 29.25 -11.17 -16.02
CA MET A 93 27.98 -11.83 -16.29
C MET A 93 26.81 -10.83 -16.29
N SER A 94 25.92 -10.95 -17.27
CA SER A 94 24.68 -10.18 -17.30
C SER A 94 23.71 -10.57 -16.17
N VAL A 95 22.71 -9.74 -15.88
CA VAL A 95 21.65 -10.07 -14.90
C VAL A 95 20.87 -11.32 -15.33
N ILE A 96 20.59 -11.43 -16.62
CA ILE A 96 19.82 -12.55 -17.20
C ILE A 96 20.60 -13.87 -17.05
N ASP A 97 21.89 -13.84 -17.29
CA ASP A 97 22.75 -15.01 -17.11
C ASP A 97 22.90 -15.36 -15.62
N GLY A 98 22.91 -14.36 -14.74
CA GLY A 98 22.83 -14.56 -13.29
C GLY A 98 21.59 -15.35 -12.86
N PHE A 99 20.42 -15.10 -13.46
CA PHE A 99 19.21 -15.89 -13.19
C PHE A 99 19.31 -17.32 -13.68
N LYS A 100 20.01 -17.57 -14.80
CA LYS A 100 20.27 -18.94 -15.28
C LYS A 100 21.17 -19.69 -14.30
N THR A 101 22.27 -19.07 -13.88
CA THR A 101 23.20 -19.64 -12.91
C THR A 101 22.54 -19.90 -11.55
N GLU A 102 21.68 -19.00 -11.07
CA GLU A 102 20.88 -19.19 -9.87
C GLU A 102 19.96 -20.41 -10.00
N LYS A 103 19.26 -20.54 -11.14
CA LYS A 103 18.37 -21.67 -11.41
C LYS A 103 19.12 -22.99 -11.45
N GLU A 104 20.29 -23.02 -12.08
CA GLU A 104 21.16 -24.21 -12.12
C GLU A 104 21.69 -24.58 -10.74
N PHE A 105 22.08 -23.59 -9.94
CA PHE A 105 22.50 -23.81 -8.55
C PHE A 105 21.41 -24.52 -7.77
N PHE A 106 20.19 -24.02 -7.75
CA PHE A 106 19.09 -24.63 -7.02
C PHE A 106 18.71 -26.02 -7.57
N LYS A 107 18.75 -26.20 -8.88
CA LYS A 107 18.45 -27.50 -9.52
C LYS A 107 19.43 -28.59 -9.14
N ASN A 108 20.71 -28.24 -9.07
CA ASN A 108 21.78 -29.19 -8.81
C ASN A 108 22.05 -29.40 -7.31
N HIS A 109 21.46 -28.59 -6.44
CA HIS A 109 21.64 -28.69 -5.01
C HIS A 109 20.84 -29.87 -4.44
N MET A 110 21.46 -30.66 -3.59
CA MET A 110 20.91 -31.91 -3.06
C MET A 110 19.58 -31.72 -2.32
N SER A 111 19.49 -30.69 -1.45
CA SER A 111 18.29 -30.38 -0.66
C SER A 111 17.25 -29.59 -1.44
N TYR A 112 17.66 -28.64 -2.27
CA TYR A 112 16.73 -27.71 -2.94
C TYR A 112 16.14 -28.26 -4.23
N GLY A 113 16.83 -29.21 -4.90
CA GLY A 113 16.37 -29.80 -6.15
C GLY A 113 14.98 -30.44 -6.06
N SER A 114 14.68 -31.07 -4.94
CA SER A 114 13.38 -31.69 -4.66
C SER A 114 12.23 -30.67 -4.50
N LEU A 115 12.54 -29.45 -4.09
CA LEU A 115 11.54 -28.37 -3.88
C LEU A 115 11.12 -27.67 -5.18
N ILE A 116 11.87 -27.82 -6.27
CA ILE A 116 11.58 -27.16 -7.56
C ILE A 116 10.28 -27.69 -8.19
N GLY A 117 9.92 -28.96 -7.97
CA GLY A 117 8.72 -29.61 -8.53
C GLY A 117 7.41 -29.36 -7.81
N MET A 118 7.43 -28.73 -6.63
CA MET A 118 6.26 -28.59 -5.76
C MET A 118 5.37 -27.38 -6.08
N GLY A 119 5.15 -26.99 -7.34
CA GLY A 119 4.13 -26.02 -7.79
C GLY A 119 4.14 -24.61 -7.20
N LYS A 120 4.86 -24.38 -6.10
CA LYS A 120 5.05 -23.09 -5.43
C LYS A 120 6.53 -22.94 -5.07
N SER A 121 7.40 -23.01 -6.08
CA SER A 121 8.83 -22.87 -5.85
C SER A 121 9.14 -21.51 -5.22
N ARG A 122 9.71 -21.53 -4.03
CA ARG A 122 10.20 -20.37 -3.29
C ARG A 122 11.70 -20.12 -3.51
N LEU A 123 12.20 -20.59 -4.64
CA LEU A 123 13.61 -20.57 -5.02
C LEU A 123 13.81 -19.61 -6.18
N GLY A 124 14.80 -18.74 -6.05
CA GLY A 124 15.25 -17.83 -7.09
C GLY A 124 14.51 -16.50 -7.16
N ILE A 125 15.25 -15.50 -7.64
CA ILE A 125 14.76 -14.12 -7.79
C ILE A 125 13.51 -14.02 -8.67
N PRO A 126 13.40 -14.72 -9.83
CA PRO A 126 12.20 -14.61 -10.65
C PRO A 126 10.91 -15.03 -9.92
N ASN A 127 10.95 -16.12 -9.17
CA ASN A 127 9.79 -16.59 -8.40
C ASN A 127 9.42 -15.63 -7.26
N MET A 128 10.43 -15.09 -6.57
CA MET A 128 10.26 -14.07 -5.55
C MET A 128 9.62 -12.80 -6.14
N THR A 129 10.13 -12.29 -7.26
CA THR A 129 9.63 -11.07 -7.90
C THR A 129 8.19 -11.22 -8.36
N ASN A 130 7.84 -12.35 -8.99
CA ASN A 130 6.46 -12.64 -9.36
C ASN A 130 5.53 -12.63 -8.14
N LYS A 131 5.96 -13.25 -7.05
CA LYS A 131 5.17 -13.27 -5.81
C LYS A 131 4.99 -11.90 -5.20
N ILE A 132 6.03 -11.07 -5.16
CA ILE A 132 5.96 -9.68 -4.67
C ILE A 132 4.97 -8.88 -5.53
N SER A 133 5.04 -9.03 -6.86
CA SER A 133 4.12 -8.38 -7.79
C SER A 133 2.66 -8.78 -7.55
N ASP A 134 2.39 -10.07 -7.36
CA ASP A 134 1.04 -10.57 -7.03
C ASP A 134 0.51 -9.99 -5.72
N ILE A 135 1.36 -9.93 -4.69
CA ILE A 135 1.00 -9.37 -3.39
C ILE A 135 0.69 -7.88 -3.53
N LEU A 136 1.52 -7.14 -4.26
CA LEU A 136 1.33 -5.72 -4.50
C LEU A 136 0.00 -5.45 -5.22
N VAL A 137 -0.26 -6.16 -6.31
CA VAL A 137 -1.53 -6.05 -7.07
C VAL A 137 -2.73 -6.38 -6.18
N LYS A 138 -2.64 -7.43 -5.36
CA LYS A 138 -3.70 -7.80 -4.41
C LYS A 138 -3.96 -6.71 -3.38
N ASN A 139 -2.90 -6.11 -2.82
CA ASN A 139 -3.03 -5.03 -1.84
C ASN A 139 -3.61 -3.76 -2.46
N ILE A 140 -3.20 -3.40 -3.69
CA ILE A 140 -3.77 -2.28 -4.43
C ILE A 140 -5.27 -2.50 -4.64
N LYS A 141 -5.66 -3.68 -5.17
CA LYS A 141 -7.08 -4.02 -5.38
C LYS A 141 -7.91 -3.96 -4.10
N LYS A 142 -7.34 -4.39 -2.97
CA LYS A 142 -8.00 -4.34 -1.66
C LYS A 142 -8.16 -2.91 -1.14
N SER A 143 -7.21 -2.02 -1.41
CA SER A 143 -7.21 -0.64 -0.92
C SER A 143 -8.02 0.31 -1.80
N LEU A 144 -8.18 0.01 -3.09
CA LEU A 144 -8.82 0.87 -4.08
C LEU A 144 -10.25 1.30 -3.71
N PRO A 145 -11.16 0.41 -3.26
CA PRO A 145 -12.52 0.82 -2.88
C PRO A 145 -12.52 1.89 -1.78
N HIS A 146 -11.69 1.72 -0.76
CA HIS A 146 -11.57 2.69 0.33
C HIS A 146 -11.04 4.05 -0.12
N ILE A 147 -10.09 4.06 -1.06
CA ILE A 147 -9.58 5.30 -1.66
C ILE A 147 -10.69 6.00 -2.44
N LEU A 148 -11.45 5.25 -3.24
CA LEU A 148 -12.58 5.79 -4.01
C LEU A 148 -13.64 6.41 -3.09
N THR A 149 -13.99 5.75 -1.99
CA THR A 149 -14.92 6.30 -1.00
C THR A 149 -14.41 7.62 -0.43
N LYS A 150 -13.16 7.68 0.01
CA LYS A 150 -12.56 8.92 0.55
C LYS A 150 -12.51 10.06 -0.48
N VAL A 151 -12.19 9.73 -1.75
CA VAL A 151 -12.18 10.74 -2.83
C VAL A 151 -13.58 11.28 -3.07
N ASN A 152 -14.59 10.42 -3.13
CA ASN A 152 -15.97 10.84 -3.32
C ASN A 152 -16.51 11.68 -2.14
N GLU A 153 -16.22 11.30 -0.90
CA GLU A 153 -16.56 12.09 0.28
C GLU A 153 -15.93 13.48 0.22
N ARG A 154 -14.65 13.56 -0.15
CA ARG A 154 -13.95 14.85 -0.27
C ARG A 154 -14.49 15.68 -1.41
N LEU A 155 -14.81 15.05 -2.55
CA LEU A 155 -15.44 15.72 -3.69
C LEU A 155 -16.78 16.33 -3.29
N LEU A 156 -17.66 15.57 -2.63
CA LEU A 156 -18.95 16.07 -2.16
C LEU A 156 -18.80 17.24 -1.20
N ALA A 157 -17.86 17.15 -0.24
CA ALA A 157 -17.59 18.23 0.70
C ALA A 157 -17.13 19.51 -0.02
N LEU A 158 -16.18 19.39 -0.96
CA LEU A 158 -15.68 20.52 -1.74
C LEU A 158 -16.74 21.10 -2.68
N THR A 159 -17.58 20.27 -3.29
CA THR A 159 -18.69 20.74 -4.13
C THR A 159 -19.67 21.55 -3.29
N HIS A 160 -20.00 21.08 -2.08
CA HIS A 160 -20.88 21.82 -1.18
C HIS A 160 -20.26 23.17 -0.71
N GLU A 161 -18.95 23.19 -0.42
CA GLU A 161 -18.24 24.42 -0.13
C GLU A 161 -18.25 25.38 -1.33
N PHE A 162 -18.03 24.85 -2.53
CA PHE A 162 -18.06 25.62 -3.78
C PHE A 162 -19.44 26.21 -4.05
N ASP A 163 -20.50 25.43 -3.88
CA ASP A 163 -21.88 25.87 -4.07
C ASP A 163 -22.25 27.02 -3.10
N LYS A 164 -21.70 27.00 -1.89
CA LYS A 164 -21.88 28.11 -0.91
C LYS A 164 -21.23 29.40 -1.34
N LEU A 165 -20.18 29.38 -2.15
CA LEU A 165 -19.55 30.59 -2.68
C LEU A 165 -20.41 31.25 -3.74
N GLY A 166 -21.41 30.54 -4.31
CA GLY A 166 -22.28 31.02 -5.34
C GLY A 166 -21.60 31.16 -6.69
N ASN A 167 -22.32 31.75 -7.63
CA ASN A 167 -21.82 31.97 -8.99
C ASN A 167 -20.71 33.03 -8.98
N PRO A 168 -19.68 32.87 -9.84
CA PRO A 168 -18.65 33.90 -9.97
C PRO A 168 -19.29 35.22 -10.45
N LEU A 169 -18.72 36.31 -9.95
CA LEU A 169 -19.17 37.64 -10.39
C LEU A 169 -18.94 37.79 -11.89
N PRO A 170 -19.94 38.29 -12.65
CA PRO A 170 -19.79 38.50 -14.08
C PRO A 170 -18.71 39.54 -14.37
N GLU A 171 -17.96 39.34 -15.43
CA GLU A 171 -16.81 40.18 -15.79
C GLU A 171 -17.25 41.49 -16.50
N THR A 172 -18.31 41.44 -17.32
CA THR A 172 -18.79 42.62 -18.06
C THR A 172 -19.75 43.47 -17.26
N ASP A 173 -19.79 44.79 -17.49
CA ASP A 173 -20.63 45.71 -16.73
C ASP A 173 -22.13 45.50 -17.00
N GLU A 174 -22.48 45.08 -18.22
CA GLU A 174 -23.86 44.71 -18.58
C GLU A 174 -24.30 43.44 -17.77
N ALA A 175 -23.42 42.43 -17.71
CA ALA A 175 -23.70 41.23 -16.98
C ALA A 175 -23.73 41.45 -15.44
N LYS A 176 -22.92 42.40 -14.91
CA LYS A 176 -22.97 42.82 -13.49
C LYS A 176 -24.31 43.48 -13.19
N THR A 177 -24.80 44.36 -14.08
CA THR A 177 -26.09 45.02 -13.90
C THR A 177 -27.24 44.02 -13.91
N ALA A 178 -27.26 43.07 -14.84
CA ALA A 178 -28.25 42.01 -14.88
C ALA A 178 -28.19 41.10 -13.61
N PHE A 179 -26.99 40.76 -13.16
CA PHE A 179 -26.77 39.98 -11.96
C PHE A 179 -27.30 40.69 -10.70
N THR A 180 -27.00 41.98 -10.55
CA THR A 180 -27.48 42.80 -9.44
C THR A 180 -29.01 42.90 -9.45
N HIS A 181 -29.62 43.09 -10.60
CA HIS A 181 -31.07 43.12 -10.73
C HIS A 181 -31.72 41.79 -10.32
N ASN A 182 -31.16 40.68 -10.77
CA ASN A 182 -31.63 39.35 -10.38
C ASN A 182 -31.48 39.08 -8.85
N LEU A 183 -30.37 39.51 -8.26
CA LEU A 183 -30.16 39.42 -6.79
C LEU A 183 -31.21 40.20 -6.03
N LEU A 184 -31.48 41.47 -6.42
CA LEU A 184 -32.51 42.33 -5.79
C LEU A 184 -33.91 41.71 -5.95
N THR A 185 -34.23 41.21 -7.11
CA THR A 185 -35.53 40.55 -7.38
C THR A 185 -35.71 39.29 -6.52
N ASN A 186 -34.68 38.44 -6.40
CA ASN A 186 -34.72 37.24 -5.59
C ASN A 186 -34.81 37.57 -4.10
N PHE A 187 -34.02 38.57 -3.63
CA PHE A 187 -34.12 39.06 -2.27
C PHE A 187 -35.49 39.56 -1.90
N THR A 188 -36.06 40.46 -2.78
CA THR A 188 -37.40 40.99 -2.56
C THR A 188 -38.47 39.93 -2.53
N ARG A 189 -38.39 38.94 -3.43
CA ARG A 189 -39.30 37.77 -3.45
C ARG A 189 -39.18 36.97 -2.16
N SER A 190 -37.94 36.59 -1.73
CA SER A 190 -37.71 35.83 -0.53
C SER A 190 -38.20 36.56 0.74
N LEU A 191 -38.00 37.88 0.78
CA LEU A 191 -38.50 38.72 1.87
C LEU A 191 -40.04 38.75 1.89
N CYS A 192 -40.69 38.92 0.76
CA CYS A 192 -42.14 38.89 0.67
C CYS A 192 -42.72 37.50 1.06
N ASP A 193 -42.06 36.42 0.64
CA ASP A 193 -42.47 35.08 0.98
C ASP A 193 -42.30 34.80 2.49
N ALA A 194 -41.24 35.28 3.09
CA ALA A 194 -41.00 35.18 4.55
C ALA A 194 -42.03 35.97 5.36
N LEU A 195 -42.31 37.19 4.94
CA LEU A 195 -43.33 38.07 5.58
C LEU A 195 -44.73 37.50 5.46
N ASN A 196 -45.05 36.83 4.37
CA ASN A 196 -46.35 36.20 4.14
C ASN A 196 -46.47 34.77 4.64
N ASN A 197 -45.46 34.26 5.37
CA ASN A 197 -45.37 32.88 5.84
C ASN A 197 -45.51 31.82 4.71
N ARG A 198 -45.11 32.14 3.49
CA ARG A 198 -45.16 31.23 2.34
C ARG A 198 -43.84 30.50 2.09
N GLY A 199 -42.79 30.89 2.80
CA GLY A 199 -41.48 30.23 2.71
C GLY A 199 -41.41 28.95 3.57
N SER A 200 -40.95 27.88 2.98
CA SER A 200 -40.88 26.53 3.61
C SER A 200 -39.79 26.41 4.69
N GLN A 201 -39.09 27.46 5.04
CA GLN A 201 -37.86 27.33 5.85
C GLN A 201 -37.74 28.21 7.11
N HIS A 202 -38.59 29.17 7.42
CA HIS A 202 -38.37 29.99 8.62
C HIS A 202 -39.61 30.59 9.30
N ASP A 203 -39.59 30.50 10.63
CA ASP A 203 -40.40 31.28 11.55
C ASP A 203 -40.13 32.80 11.50
N ALA A 204 -39.27 33.29 10.59
CA ALA A 204 -38.91 34.71 10.48
C ALA A 204 -40.12 35.63 10.30
N GLY A 205 -41.11 35.20 9.50
CA GLY A 205 -42.36 35.96 9.34
C GLY A 205 -43.25 35.97 10.59
N ARG A 206 -43.18 34.96 11.44
CA ARG A 206 -43.85 34.93 12.74
C ARG A 206 -43.20 35.92 13.71
N SER A 207 -41.86 35.87 13.83
CA SER A 207 -41.11 36.76 14.72
C SER A 207 -41.31 38.25 14.40
N ILE A 208 -41.53 38.63 13.12
CA ILE A 208 -41.81 40.02 12.72
C ILE A 208 -43.25 40.44 13.01
N LYS A 209 -44.20 39.51 12.99
CA LYS A 209 -45.61 39.82 13.27
C LYS A 209 -45.95 39.79 14.78
N GLU A 210 -45.12 39.21 15.60
CA GLU A 210 -45.28 39.13 17.05
C GLU A 210 -44.59 40.29 17.81
N ILE A 211 -43.82 41.15 17.11
CA ILE A 211 -43.23 42.37 17.62
C ILE A 211 -44.14 43.55 17.23
#